data_454d73c993a67192495ee98fd0e0bf2d
#
_entry.id   454d73c993a67192495ee98fd0e0bf2d
#
_cell.length_a   1.000
_cell.length_b   1.000
_cell.length_c   1.000
_cell.angle_alpha   90.00
_cell.angle_beta   90.00
_cell.angle_gamma   90.00
#
_symmetry.space_group_name_H-M   'P 1'
#
loop_
_entity.id
_entity.type
_entity.pdbx_description
1 polymer ?
#
loop_
_entity_poly.entity_id
_entity_poly.type
_entity_poly.pdbx_seq_one_letter_code
_entity_poly.pdbx_strand_id
1 'polypeptide(L)'
;MYVPCNPTNKIPIINFHSKVDPIVFYNGGMGGAPPLTTIFFPSQDSTMNIWSQKNNCQSRDTIINGNGTNYDFIKIHNCSCNVEIHHYATTDGSHSWPGGNPNNNPVSTQISATDLLWSFFQNYTLGCLTTGINDLNETKEAIKAFPNPFSDKINLTNTTGKEFFTLINYFGQVIWSGINIEQQNFSYLSNGLYFLRIDNRTIKLVKQ
;
A
#
# COMPACT_ATOMS: atom_id res chain seq x y z
N MET A 1 -5.29 -25.42 -9.05
CA MET A 1 -3.83 -25.41 -8.76
C MET A 1 -3.56 -24.16 -7.93
N TYR A 2 -3.13 -24.34 -6.68
CA TYR A 2 -2.79 -23.21 -5.80
C TYR A 2 -1.43 -22.68 -6.22
N VAL A 3 -1.38 -21.47 -6.75
CA VAL A 3 -0.10 -20.82 -7.06
C VAL A 3 0.35 -20.10 -5.79
N PRO A 4 1.51 -20.46 -5.22
CA PRO A 4 2.02 -19.78 -4.04
C PRO A 4 2.30 -18.33 -4.37
N CYS A 5 1.55 -17.42 -3.75
CA CYS A 5 1.80 -15.98 -3.84
C CYS A 5 2.87 -15.60 -2.82
N ASN A 6 4.03 -15.13 -3.28
CA ASN A 6 5.14 -14.67 -2.44
C ASN A 6 5.44 -13.20 -2.75
N PRO A 7 4.68 -12.27 -2.18
CA PRO A 7 4.94 -10.85 -2.38
C PRO A 7 6.29 -10.46 -1.76
N THR A 8 7.06 -9.67 -2.48
CA THR A 8 8.33 -9.12 -1.98
C THR A 8 8.11 -8.04 -0.92
N ASN A 9 7.00 -7.34 -1.01
CA ASN A 9 6.62 -6.28 -0.08
C ASN A 9 5.55 -6.76 0.90
N LYS A 10 5.51 -6.14 2.08
CA LYS A 10 4.40 -6.29 3.01
C LYS A 10 3.20 -5.51 2.49
N ILE A 11 2.01 -6.07 2.62
CA ILE A 11 0.81 -5.55 1.95
C ILE A 11 -0.30 -5.36 2.99
N PRO A 12 -0.87 -4.15 3.13
CA PRO A 12 -2.08 -3.96 3.92
C PRO A 12 -3.24 -4.69 3.24
N ILE A 13 -4.05 -5.39 4.03
CA ILE A 13 -5.14 -6.23 3.52
C ILE A 13 -6.42 -5.87 4.25
N ILE A 14 -7.49 -5.66 3.49
CA ILE A 14 -8.85 -5.62 4.01
C ILE A 14 -9.68 -6.67 3.28
N ASN A 15 -10.40 -7.50 4.02
CA ASN A 15 -11.19 -8.60 3.52
C ASN A 15 -12.61 -8.56 4.08
N PHE A 16 -13.58 -8.82 3.23
CA PHE A 16 -14.99 -8.92 3.58
C PHE A 16 -15.51 -10.28 3.15
N HIS A 17 -16.17 -11.00 4.05
CA HIS A 17 -16.78 -12.29 3.73
C HIS A 17 -17.99 -12.56 4.57
N SER A 18 -19.05 -13.13 3.97
CA SER A 18 -20.20 -13.57 4.72
C SER A 18 -19.98 -14.97 5.29
N LYS A 19 -20.30 -15.17 6.58
CA LYS A 19 -20.29 -16.50 7.21
C LYS A 19 -21.32 -17.46 6.64
N VAL A 20 -22.32 -16.93 5.95
CA VAL A 20 -23.39 -17.68 5.30
C VAL A 20 -23.30 -17.66 3.77
N ASP A 21 -22.12 -17.36 3.22
CA ASP A 21 -21.87 -17.39 1.78
C ASP A 21 -22.08 -18.82 1.23
N PRO A 22 -23.06 -19.03 0.31
CA PRO A 22 -23.34 -20.36 -0.22
C PRO A 22 -22.46 -20.73 -1.43
N ILE A 23 -21.64 -19.81 -1.93
CA ILE A 23 -20.83 -20.00 -3.15
C ILE A 23 -19.38 -20.27 -2.80
N VAL A 24 -18.79 -19.42 -1.96
CA VAL A 24 -17.44 -19.59 -1.42
C VAL A 24 -17.58 -19.71 0.10
N PHE A 25 -17.53 -20.93 0.60
CA PHE A 25 -17.80 -21.19 2.01
C PHE A 25 -16.79 -20.54 2.93
N TYR A 26 -17.26 -19.86 3.96
CA TYR A 26 -16.42 -19.20 4.98
C TYR A 26 -15.40 -20.16 5.60
N ASN A 27 -15.83 -21.37 5.90
CA ASN A 27 -15.00 -22.41 6.50
C ASN A 27 -14.17 -23.20 5.47
N GLY A 28 -14.17 -22.77 4.21
CA GLY A 28 -13.48 -23.42 3.12
C GLY A 28 -14.19 -24.68 2.61
N GLY A 29 -13.57 -25.33 1.65
CA GLY A 29 -14.11 -26.52 0.98
C GLY A 29 -14.27 -26.32 -0.52
N MET A 30 -15.00 -27.24 -1.15
CA MET A 30 -15.36 -27.09 -2.57
C MET A 30 -16.40 -26.01 -2.74
N GLY A 31 -16.33 -25.25 -3.84
CA GLY A 31 -17.32 -24.20 -4.11
C GLY A 31 -18.77 -24.72 -4.18
N GLY A 32 -19.72 -23.92 -3.72
CA GLY A 32 -21.11 -24.31 -3.58
C GLY A 32 -21.94 -24.27 -4.87
N ALA A 33 -21.42 -23.66 -5.96
CA ALA A 33 -22.13 -23.55 -7.22
C ALA A 33 -21.21 -23.68 -8.44
N PRO A 34 -21.69 -24.22 -9.58
CA PRO A 34 -20.91 -24.27 -10.82
C PRO A 34 -20.51 -22.85 -11.31
N PRO A 35 -19.32 -22.66 -11.89
CA PRO A 35 -18.31 -23.71 -12.17
C PRO A 35 -17.35 -23.96 -10.98
N LEU A 36 -17.62 -23.42 -9.78
CA LEU A 36 -16.70 -23.46 -8.65
C LEU A 36 -16.70 -24.78 -7.87
N THR A 37 -17.62 -25.69 -8.15
CA THR A 37 -17.77 -26.99 -7.46
C THR A 37 -16.55 -27.92 -7.59
N THR A 38 -15.65 -27.63 -8.50
CA THR A 38 -14.39 -28.38 -8.69
C THR A 38 -13.15 -27.65 -8.12
N ILE A 39 -13.36 -26.48 -7.54
CA ILE A 39 -12.30 -25.63 -6.98
C ILE A 39 -12.36 -25.70 -5.47
N PHE A 40 -11.22 -26.07 -4.85
CA PHE A 40 -11.07 -26.04 -3.41
C PHE A 40 -10.66 -24.63 -2.95
N PHE A 41 -11.41 -24.08 -2.00
CA PHE A 41 -11.12 -22.79 -1.35
C PHE A 41 -10.61 -23.05 0.08
N PRO A 42 -9.54 -22.39 0.52
CA PRO A 42 -9.15 -22.41 1.93
C PRO A 42 -10.18 -21.66 2.78
N SER A 43 -10.25 -21.98 4.06
CA SER A 43 -11.07 -21.19 4.98
C SER A 43 -10.57 -19.75 5.09
N GLN A 44 -11.46 -18.84 5.47
CA GLN A 44 -11.07 -17.43 5.68
C GLN A 44 -10.01 -17.31 6.77
N ASP A 45 -10.12 -18.10 7.84
CA ASP A 45 -9.12 -18.15 8.91
C ASP A 45 -7.75 -18.60 8.40
N SER A 46 -7.69 -19.66 7.58
CA SER A 46 -6.45 -20.11 6.94
C SER A 46 -5.85 -19.03 6.03
N THR A 47 -6.68 -18.34 5.27
CA THR A 47 -6.26 -17.25 4.38
C THR A 47 -5.66 -16.09 5.18
N MET A 48 -6.33 -15.67 6.27
CA MET A 48 -5.83 -14.60 7.14
C MET A 48 -4.52 -14.99 7.82
N ASN A 49 -4.40 -16.25 8.27
CA ASN A 49 -3.17 -16.75 8.90
C ASN A 49 -1.98 -16.77 7.93
N ILE A 50 -2.19 -17.18 6.67
CA ILE A 50 -1.14 -17.14 5.64
C ILE A 50 -0.65 -15.72 5.43
N TRP A 51 -1.55 -14.74 5.30
CA TRP A 51 -1.18 -13.34 5.12
C TRP A 51 -0.54 -12.73 6.37
N SER A 52 -0.99 -13.13 7.56
CA SER A 52 -0.36 -12.76 8.83
C SER A 52 1.11 -13.19 8.87
N GLN A 53 1.39 -14.44 8.50
CA GLN A 53 2.76 -14.94 8.40
C GLN A 53 3.59 -14.17 7.36
N LYS A 54 3.03 -13.93 6.16
CA LYS A 54 3.71 -13.18 5.11
C LYS A 54 4.03 -11.75 5.51
N ASN A 55 3.18 -11.12 6.29
CA ASN A 55 3.36 -9.77 6.80
C ASN A 55 4.15 -9.72 8.13
N ASN A 56 4.54 -10.87 8.70
CA ASN A 56 5.22 -11.00 10.00
C ASN A 56 4.42 -10.32 11.14
N CYS A 57 3.11 -10.53 11.17
CA CYS A 57 2.24 -9.95 12.20
C CYS A 57 2.39 -10.69 13.53
N GLN A 58 2.28 -9.97 14.65
CA GLN A 58 2.49 -10.51 16.00
C GLN A 58 1.23 -10.50 16.87
N SER A 59 0.22 -9.75 16.47
CA SER A 59 -0.98 -9.54 17.30
C SER A 59 -2.26 -9.73 16.49
N ARG A 60 -3.29 -10.27 17.15
CA ARG A 60 -4.61 -10.47 16.57
C ARG A 60 -5.67 -10.12 17.61
N ASP A 61 -6.50 -9.14 17.32
CA ASP A 61 -7.67 -8.77 18.08
C ASP A 61 -8.92 -9.27 17.37
N THR A 62 -9.86 -9.81 18.10
CA THR A 62 -11.12 -10.28 17.56
C THR A 62 -12.26 -9.68 18.35
N ILE A 63 -13.10 -8.88 17.69
CA ILE A 63 -14.34 -8.35 18.23
C ILE A 63 -15.47 -9.18 17.64
N ILE A 64 -15.94 -10.15 18.41
CA ILE A 64 -17.03 -11.03 18.01
C ILE A 64 -18.34 -10.36 18.41
N ASN A 65 -19.11 -9.90 17.44
CA ASN A 65 -20.51 -9.43 17.61
C ASN A 65 -20.74 -8.58 18.89
N GLY A 66 -19.66 -7.89 19.30
CA GLY A 66 -19.53 -7.30 20.64
C GLY A 66 -20.35 -6.03 20.86
N ASN A 67 -20.90 -5.42 19.79
CA ASN A 67 -21.58 -4.13 19.86
C ASN A 67 -22.98 -4.18 19.25
N GLY A 68 -23.63 -5.35 19.21
CA GLY A 68 -24.94 -5.49 18.56
C GLY A 68 -24.90 -5.41 17.03
N THR A 69 -23.73 -5.56 16.44
CA THR A 69 -23.53 -5.62 15.00
C THR A 69 -23.60 -7.07 14.52
N ASN A 70 -24.11 -7.29 13.32
CA ASN A 70 -24.20 -8.63 12.71
C ASN A 70 -22.91 -8.99 11.98
N TYR A 71 -21.76 -8.60 12.49
CA TYR A 71 -20.46 -8.97 11.93
C TYR A 71 -19.41 -9.10 13.03
N ASP A 72 -18.40 -9.93 12.76
CA ASP A 72 -17.18 -9.96 13.56
C ASP A 72 -16.13 -9.13 12.84
N PHE A 73 -15.33 -8.40 13.61
CA PHE A 73 -14.17 -7.69 13.13
C PHE A 73 -12.90 -8.32 13.70
N ILE A 74 -12.01 -8.73 12.82
CA ILE A 74 -10.71 -9.28 13.19
C ILE A 74 -9.64 -8.33 12.67
N LYS A 75 -8.83 -7.82 13.59
CA LYS A 75 -7.70 -6.97 13.30
C LYS A 75 -6.40 -7.72 13.60
N ILE A 76 -5.57 -7.92 12.60
CA ILE A 76 -4.22 -8.49 12.73
C ILE A 76 -3.23 -7.35 12.52
N HIS A 77 -2.38 -7.12 13.50
CA HIS A 77 -1.53 -5.93 13.56
C HIS A 77 -0.16 -6.24 14.17
N ASN A 78 0.64 -5.18 14.42
CA ASN A 78 2.05 -5.31 14.77
C ASN A 78 2.80 -6.12 13.70
N CYS A 79 2.52 -5.82 12.43
CA CYS A 79 3.15 -6.43 11.29
C CYS A 79 4.37 -5.61 10.85
N SER A 80 5.27 -6.25 10.10
CA SER A 80 6.36 -5.51 9.44
C SER A 80 5.79 -4.41 8.56
N CYS A 81 6.51 -3.28 8.45
CA CYS A 81 6.11 -2.11 7.65
C CYS A 81 4.83 -1.41 8.13
N ASN A 82 4.43 -1.61 9.39
CA ASN A 82 3.21 -1.06 9.95
C ASN A 82 1.94 -1.32 9.14
N VAL A 83 1.93 -2.40 8.34
CA VAL A 83 0.72 -2.83 7.67
C VAL A 83 -0.19 -3.57 8.64
N GLU A 84 -1.47 -3.65 8.32
CA GLU A 84 -2.46 -4.39 9.09
C GLU A 84 -3.31 -5.25 8.14
N ILE A 85 -3.97 -6.24 8.73
CA ILE A 85 -4.97 -7.05 8.05
C ILE A 85 -6.27 -6.88 8.80
N HIS A 86 -7.29 -6.39 8.10
CA HIS A 86 -8.64 -6.23 8.61
C HIS A 86 -9.56 -7.24 7.93
N HIS A 87 -10.29 -8.03 8.71
CA HIS A 87 -11.27 -8.98 8.22
C HIS A 87 -12.63 -8.72 8.85
N TYR A 88 -13.61 -8.46 8.00
CA TYR A 88 -15.02 -8.27 8.38
C TYR A 88 -15.81 -9.49 7.96
N ALA A 89 -16.28 -10.27 8.93
CA ALA A 89 -17.09 -11.47 8.74
C ALA A 89 -18.55 -11.16 9.06
N THR A 90 -19.37 -10.93 8.04
CA THR A 90 -20.81 -10.64 8.23
C THR A 90 -21.60 -11.91 8.50
N THR A 91 -22.70 -11.81 9.22
CA THR A 91 -23.62 -12.93 9.52
C THR A 91 -24.92 -12.84 8.73
N ASP A 92 -25.10 -11.75 8.00
CA ASP A 92 -26.16 -11.49 7.04
C ASP A 92 -25.59 -11.36 5.62
N GLY A 93 -26.46 -11.25 4.64
CA GLY A 93 -26.05 -11.20 3.25
C GLY A 93 -25.70 -12.60 2.70
N SER A 94 -25.13 -12.62 1.52
CA SER A 94 -24.78 -13.84 0.77
C SER A 94 -23.43 -13.64 0.08
N HIS A 95 -23.25 -14.19 -1.13
CA HIS A 95 -22.12 -13.94 -1.99
C HIS A 95 -22.27 -12.58 -2.68
N SER A 96 -22.15 -11.50 -1.92
CA SER A 96 -22.43 -10.13 -2.36
C SER A 96 -21.51 -9.12 -1.66
N TRP A 97 -21.38 -7.95 -2.27
CA TRP A 97 -20.57 -6.86 -1.70
C TRP A 97 -21.34 -6.19 -0.55
N PRO A 98 -20.85 -6.18 0.71
CA PRO A 98 -21.55 -5.58 1.82
C PRO A 98 -21.83 -4.08 1.62
N GLY A 99 -23.08 -3.66 1.81
CA GLY A 99 -23.53 -2.29 1.54
C GLY A 99 -23.71 -1.96 0.06
N GLY A 100 -23.60 -2.95 -0.83
CA GLY A 100 -23.78 -2.80 -2.28
C GLY A 100 -25.25 -2.84 -2.71
N ASN A 101 -25.47 -2.98 -4.02
CA ASN A 101 -26.82 -3.10 -4.58
C ASN A 101 -27.28 -4.57 -4.52
N PRO A 102 -28.48 -4.86 -3.99
CA PRO A 102 -28.99 -6.23 -3.87
C PRO A 102 -29.51 -6.79 -5.20
N ASN A 103 -28.67 -6.84 -6.24
CA ASN A 103 -29.01 -7.45 -7.53
C ASN A 103 -29.20 -8.96 -7.40
N ASN A 104 -30.39 -9.39 -6.99
CA ASN A 104 -30.84 -10.79 -6.82
C ASN A 104 -30.15 -11.63 -5.73
N ASN A 105 -29.21 -11.08 -4.97
CA ASN A 105 -28.58 -11.73 -3.82
C ASN A 105 -28.77 -10.88 -2.55
N PRO A 106 -29.06 -11.47 -1.41
CA PRO A 106 -29.07 -10.75 -0.14
C PRO A 106 -27.72 -10.06 0.09
N VAL A 107 -27.78 -8.78 0.43
CA VAL A 107 -26.61 -7.94 0.72
C VAL A 107 -26.57 -7.66 2.22
N SER A 108 -25.39 -7.77 2.83
CA SER A 108 -25.23 -7.31 4.21
C SER A 108 -25.47 -5.81 4.28
N THR A 109 -26.31 -5.38 5.22
CA THR A 109 -26.61 -3.97 5.50
C THR A 109 -25.88 -3.47 6.74
N GLN A 110 -25.09 -4.30 7.40
CA GLN A 110 -24.43 -3.98 8.67
C GLN A 110 -23.17 -3.12 8.46
N ILE A 111 -22.56 -3.21 7.29
CA ILE A 111 -21.36 -2.45 6.94
C ILE A 111 -21.44 -1.96 5.49
N SER A 112 -20.78 -0.84 5.21
CA SER A 112 -20.43 -0.39 3.87
C SER A 112 -18.99 -0.80 3.58
N ALA A 113 -18.78 -1.87 2.82
CA ALA A 113 -17.44 -2.34 2.48
C ALA A 113 -16.65 -1.29 1.68
N THR A 114 -17.34 -0.49 0.85
CA THR A 114 -16.70 0.58 0.08
C THR A 114 -16.12 1.68 0.97
N ASP A 115 -16.86 2.13 1.99
CA ASP A 115 -16.40 3.18 2.90
C ASP A 115 -15.27 2.67 3.81
N LEU A 116 -15.39 1.44 4.29
CA LEU A 116 -14.35 0.79 5.09
C LEU A 116 -13.07 0.59 4.30
N LEU A 117 -13.18 0.16 3.03
CA LEU A 117 -12.04 -0.01 2.11
C LEU A 117 -11.35 1.34 1.86
N TRP A 118 -12.10 2.39 1.58
CA TRP A 118 -11.57 3.73 1.37
C TRP A 118 -10.83 4.24 2.62
N SER A 119 -11.49 4.17 3.78
CA SER A 119 -10.92 4.59 5.06
C SER A 119 -9.66 3.78 5.42
N PHE A 120 -9.64 2.48 5.11
CA PHE A 120 -8.51 1.62 5.35
C PHE A 120 -7.30 2.03 4.50
N PHE A 121 -7.47 2.14 3.18
CA PHE A 121 -6.34 2.41 2.30
C PHE A 121 -5.78 3.83 2.39
N GLN A 122 -6.52 4.79 2.90
CA GLN A 122 -5.98 6.13 3.19
C GLN A 122 -4.82 6.12 4.21
N ASN A 123 -4.71 5.08 5.03
CA ASN A 123 -3.66 4.95 6.02
C ASN A 123 -2.36 4.35 5.49
N TYR A 124 -2.33 3.94 4.21
CA TYR A 124 -1.17 3.25 3.64
C TYR A 124 -0.69 3.92 2.36
N THR A 125 0.63 3.90 2.19
CA THR A 125 1.29 4.29 0.94
C THR A 125 1.90 3.07 0.28
N LEU A 126 2.05 3.09 -1.05
CA LEU A 126 2.71 2.02 -1.78
C LEU A 126 4.18 1.89 -1.35
N GLY A 127 4.54 0.69 -0.98
CA GLY A 127 5.87 0.33 -0.53
C GLY A 127 5.98 0.32 0.99
N CYS A 128 6.77 -0.61 1.48
CA CYS A 128 7.34 -0.57 2.82
C CYS A 128 8.40 0.52 2.80
N LEU A 129 7.98 1.71 2.43
CA LEU A 129 8.78 2.86 2.74
C LEU A 129 8.72 2.94 4.27
N THR A 130 9.75 2.44 4.91
CA THR A 130 10.15 3.01 6.17
C THR A 130 10.34 4.50 5.88
N THR A 131 9.27 5.27 6.02
CA THR A 131 9.35 6.68 6.36
C THR A 131 9.73 6.78 7.85
N GLY A 132 10.38 5.75 8.39
CA GLY A 132 11.40 5.95 9.36
C GLY A 132 12.45 6.72 8.58
N ILE A 133 12.66 7.97 8.88
CA ILE A 133 14.01 8.43 9.08
C ILE A 133 14.63 7.27 9.85
N ASN A 134 15.28 6.34 9.14
CA ASN A 134 16.38 5.67 9.74
C ASN A 134 17.29 6.85 10.10
N ASP A 135 17.26 7.23 11.37
CA ASP A 135 18.45 7.66 12.02
C ASP A 135 19.44 6.50 11.85
N LEU A 136 19.89 6.34 10.62
CA LEU A 136 21.23 5.91 10.41
C LEU A 136 22.01 7.00 11.13
N ASN A 137 22.55 6.64 12.30
CA ASN A 137 23.72 7.25 12.87
C ASN A 137 24.91 7.08 11.88
N GLU A 138 24.70 7.44 10.64
CA GLU A 138 25.69 7.93 9.73
C GLU A 138 25.51 9.43 9.72
N THR A 139 26.46 10.10 10.34
CA THR A 139 26.75 11.53 10.32
C THR A 139 27.06 12.04 8.89
N LYS A 140 26.38 11.54 7.86
CA LYS A 140 26.37 12.15 6.54
C LYS A 140 25.22 13.14 6.50
N GLU A 141 25.56 14.41 6.64
CA GLU A 141 24.62 15.50 6.44
C GLU A 141 23.83 15.29 5.13
N ALA A 142 22.54 15.54 5.16
CA ALA A 142 21.68 15.35 3.99
C ALA A 142 22.15 16.22 2.82
N ILE A 143 22.23 15.64 1.62
CA ILE A 143 22.51 16.41 0.40
C ILE A 143 21.40 17.45 0.23
N LYS A 144 21.78 18.70 0.09
CA LYS A 144 20.85 19.81 -0.17
C LYS A 144 21.18 20.44 -1.51
N ALA A 145 20.16 20.80 -2.25
CA ALA A 145 20.28 21.51 -3.51
C ALA A 145 19.93 22.99 -3.33
N PHE A 146 20.73 23.87 -3.87
CA PHE A 146 20.55 25.34 -3.79
C PHE A 146 21.10 26.05 -5.02
N PRO A 147 20.62 27.27 -5.32
CA PRO A 147 19.44 27.89 -4.74
C PRO A 147 18.17 27.08 -5.04
N ASN A 148 17.17 27.20 -4.22
CA ASN A 148 15.83 26.68 -4.49
C ASN A 148 14.79 27.70 -3.99
N PRO A 149 14.14 28.44 -4.87
CA PRO A 149 14.10 28.31 -6.34
C PRO A 149 15.44 28.59 -7.04
N PHE A 150 15.65 27.93 -8.21
CA PHE A 150 16.84 28.08 -9.04
C PHE A 150 16.50 28.76 -10.38
N SER A 151 17.48 29.46 -10.99
CA SER A 151 17.33 30.10 -12.31
C SER A 151 18.11 29.35 -13.39
N ASP A 152 19.38 29.13 -13.24
CA ASP A 152 20.24 28.55 -14.27
C ASP A 152 21.11 27.41 -13.76
N LYS A 153 21.44 27.40 -12.48
CA LYS A 153 22.35 26.41 -11.88
C LYS A 153 21.76 25.77 -10.63
N ILE A 154 22.18 24.55 -10.36
CA ILE A 154 21.87 23.79 -9.15
C ILE A 154 23.20 23.41 -8.53
N ASN A 155 23.45 23.91 -7.32
CA ASN A 155 24.59 23.49 -6.51
C ASN A 155 24.14 22.49 -5.44
N LEU A 156 25.06 21.69 -4.94
CA LEU A 156 24.78 20.66 -3.95
C LEU A 156 25.74 20.77 -2.75
N THR A 157 25.24 20.42 -1.57
CA THR A 157 26.10 20.23 -0.39
C THR A 157 26.17 18.75 -0.04
N ASN A 158 27.25 18.36 0.66
CA ASN A 158 27.43 17.02 1.21
C ASN A 158 27.46 15.91 0.15
N THR A 159 27.99 16.24 -1.04
CA THR A 159 28.25 15.29 -2.12
C THR A 159 29.71 14.83 -2.09
N THR A 160 29.96 13.61 -2.56
CA THR A 160 31.31 13.06 -2.73
C THR A 160 31.87 13.32 -4.13
N GLY A 161 31.03 13.88 -5.04
CA GLY A 161 31.37 14.14 -6.45
C GLY A 161 31.32 12.90 -7.35
N LYS A 162 30.84 11.78 -6.83
CA LYS A 162 30.70 10.50 -7.56
C LYS A 162 29.23 10.07 -7.76
N GLU A 163 28.31 10.82 -7.18
CA GLU A 163 26.89 10.51 -7.25
C GLU A 163 26.37 10.70 -8.67
N PHE A 164 25.45 9.81 -9.08
CA PHE A 164 24.72 9.94 -10.32
C PHE A 164 23.38 10.62 -10.07
N PHE A 165 23.15 11.72 -10.78
CA PHE A 165 21.96 12.55 -10.63
C PHE A 165 21.03 12.38 -11.83
N THR A 166 19.74 12.45 -11.59
CA THR A 166 18.72 12.49 -12.65
C THR A 166 17.74 13.61 -12.35
N LEU A 167 17.68 14.62 -13.22
CA LEU A 167 16.71 15.70 -13.16
C LEU A 167 15.48 15.33 -13.98
N ILE A 168 14.29 15.34 -13.37
CA ILE A 168 13.04 15.02 -14.01
C ILE A 168 12.04 16.17 -13.85
N ASN A 169 11.15 16.35 -14.83
CA ASN A 169 10.05 17.28 -14.73
C ASN A 169 8.85 16.67 -13.96
N TYR A 170 7.81 17.46 -13.76
CA TYR A 170 6.60 17.03 -13.04
C TYR A 170 5.78 15.96 -13.78
N PHE A 171 6.03 15.71 -15.08
CA PHE A 171 5.47 14.59 -15.83
C PHE A 171 6.29 13.29 -15.69
N GLY A 172 7.42 13.32 -14.97
CA GLY A 172 8.31 12.18 -14.81
C GLY A 172 9.30 11.97 -15.96
N GLN A 173 9.38 12.90 -16.92
CA GLN A 173 10.33 12.83 -18.02
C GLN A 173 11.71 13.23 -17.56
N VAL A 174 12.73 12.45 -17.94
CA VAL A 174 14.13 12.78 -17.68
C VAL A 174 14.56 13.95 -18.55
N ILE A 175 14.99 15.02 -17.88
CA ILE A 175 15.49 16.24 -18.53
C ILE A 175 17.01 16.18 -18.69
N TRP A 176 17.68 15.66 -17.67
CA TRP A 176 19.13 15.51 -17.67
C TRP A 176 19.53 14.39 -16.72
N SER A 177 20.67 13.73 -17.01
CA SER A 177 21.28 12.77 -16.08
C SER A 177 22.80 12.76 -16.22
N GLY A 178 23.52 12.57 -15.13
CA GLY A 178 24.99 12.55 -15.08
C GLY A 178 25.56 12.76 -13.69
N ILE A 179 26.87 12.93 -13.59
CA ILE A 179 27.60 13.08 -12.31
C ILE A 179 27.92 14.53 -11.94
N ASN A 180 27.92 15.46 -12.90
CA ASN A 180 28.36 16.84 -12.70
C ASN A 180 27.22 17.84 -12.91
N ILE A 181 26.18 17.77 -12.11
CA ILE A 181 25.01 18.65 -12.24
C ILE A 181 25.36 20.14 -12.04
N GLU A 182 26.32 20.43 -11.16
CA GLU A 182 26.75 21.82 -10.84
C GLU A 182 27.39 22.53 -12.03
N GLN A 183 27.89 21.79 -13.01
CA GLN A 183 28.48 22.31 -14.23
C GLN A 183 27.46 22.56 -15.34
N GLN A 184 26.20 22.14 -15.11
CA GLN A 184 25.16 22.27 -16.12
C GLN A 184 24.47 23.63 -16.04
N ASN A 185 24.01 24.11 -17.20
CA ASN A 185 23.20 25.31 -17.32
C ASN A 185 21.78 24.90 -17.67
N PHE A 186 20.84 25.21 -16.79
CA PHE A 186 19.41 24.90 -16.90
C PHE A 186 18.55 26.12 -17.23
N SER A 187 19.16 27.22 -17.75
CA SER A 187 18.43 28.44 -18.12
C SER A 187 17.35 28.20 -19.19
N TYR A 188 17.50 27.13 -19.99
CA TYR A 188 16.56 26.73 -21.04
C TYR A 188 15.28 26.07 -20.51
N LEU A 189 15.23 25.71 -19.23
CA LEU A 189 14.05 25.08 -18.63
C LEU A 189 12.96 26.10 -18.37
N SER A 190 11.72 25.67 -18.61
CA SER A 190 10.54 26.48 -18.25
C SER A 190 10.39 26.58 -16.73
N ASN A 191 9.82 27.69 -16.27
CA ASN A 191 9.45 27.83 -14.85
C ASN A 191 8.51 26.71 -14.43
N GLY A 192 8.73 26.16 -13.24
CA GLY A 192 7.91 25.03 -12.76
C GLY A 192 8.62 24.15 -11.76
N LEU A 193 8.02 22.98 -11.55
CA LEU A 193 8.44 22.00 -10.58
C LEU A 193 9.31 20.92 -11.24
N TYR A 194 10.45 20.64 -10.62
CA TYR A 194 11.39 19.60 -11.01
C TYR A 194 11.76 18.75 -9.81
N PHE A 195 12.29 17.56 -10.07
CA PHE A 195 12.75 16.63 -9.04
C PHE A 195 14.16 16.14 -9.39
N LEU A 196 15.08 16.31 -8.46
CA LEU A 196 16.42 15.77 -8.57
C LEU A 196 16.49 14.45 -7.81
N ARG A 197 16.74 13.35 -8.53
CA ARG A 197 16.95 12.02 -7.98
C ARG A 197 18.42 11.74 -7.79
N ILE A 198 18.75 11.16 -6.64
CA ILE A 198 20.10 10.75 -6.23
C ILE A 198 19.93 9.45 -5.48
N ASP A 199 20.33 8.34 -6.07
CA ASP A 199 20.08 6.99 -5.52
C ASP A 199 18.59 6.80 -5.13
N ASN A 200 18.30 6.56 -3.86
CA ASN A 200 16.96 6.41 -3.32
C ASN A 200 16.35 7.70 -2.77
N ARG A 201 16.98 8.86 -3.01
CA ARG A 201 16.51 10.17 -2.52
C ARG A 201 16.00 11.03 -3.65
N THR A 202 15.05 11.90 -3.33
CA THR A 202 14.50 12.87 -4.29
C THR A 202 14.42 14.24 -3.62
N ILE A 203 14.96 15.25 -4.28
CA ILE A 203 14.93 16.66 -3.86
C ILE A 203 13.96 17.40 -4.78
N LYS A 204 12.99 18.08 -4.19
CA LYS A 204 12.07 18.97 -4.91
C LYS A 204 12.77 20.28 -5.24
N LEU A 205 12.73 20.69 -6.51
CA LEU A 205 13.29 21.93 -7.01
C LEU A 205 12.23 22.78 -7.70
N VAL A 206 12.33 24.09 -7.53
CA VAL A 206 11.46 25.07 -8.20
C VAL A 206 12.31 25.90 -9.13
N LYS A 207 11.98 25.92 -10.43
CA LYS A 207 12.60 26.77 -11.45
C LYS A 207 11.83 28.08 -11.56
N GLN A 208 12.52 29.21 -11.53
CA GLN A 208 11.97 30.55 -11.76
C GLN A 208 12.79 31.34 -12.78
#